data_06012ef10400a2e38456070be6d979a9
#
_entry.id   06012ef10400a2e38456070be6d979a9
#
_cell.length_a   1.000
_cell.length_b   1.000
_cell.length_c   1.000
_cell.angle_alpha   90.00
_cell.angle_beta   90.00
_cell.angle_gamma   90.00
#
_symmetry.space_group_name_H-M   'P 1'
#
loop_
_entity.id
_entity.type
_entity.pdbx_description
1 polymer ?
#
loop_
_entity_poly.entity_id
_entity_poly.type
_entity_poly.pdbx_seq_one_letter_code
_entity_poly.pdbx_strand_id
1 'polypeptide(L)'
;MRYAFMILWFGLLPLVGKEGVEREIYVTFVVRASQTSTLSLASSGIVESIFVEVGDKVAKGDKLLQLKTKELYQKLQIAKATMEAIEQKYQFITHQYERYQKSQVALDKNTLEKIKTEYYTSGFELKKARANYALQKELLDNATLYAPFSGVIIAKNVEIGEVIGGSPLLTLETFEKKAILEFDSRYFQEVKVGDRFIISLNGEKQGVPLVLNKIYPSINSKTKKAMAEALIVDLEIPSGTFGDGYIME
;
A
#
# COMPACT_ATOMS: atom_id res chain seq x y z
N MET A 1 26.92 -67.23 65.06
CA MET A 1 26.16 -65.98 64.72
C MET A 1 26.49 -65.61 63.31
N ARG A 2 25.53 -65.82 62.37
CA ARG A 2 25.73 -65.58 60.93
C ARG A 2 24.87 -64.39 60.58
N TYR A 3 25.47 -63.27 60.23
CA TYR A 3 24.77 -62.12 59.74
C TYR A 3 24.59 -62.25 58.17
N ALA A 4 23.33 -62.35 57.70
CA ALA A 4 23.00 -62.30 56.32
C ALA A 4 22.96 -60.83 55.86
N PHE A 5 23.77 -60.49 54.85
CA PHE A 5 23.79 -59.20 54.21
C PHE A 5 22.78 -59.21 53.04
N MET A 6 21.70 -58.44 53.17
CA MET A 6 20.62 -58.29 52.11
C MET A 6 20.99 -57.14 51.21
N ILE A 7 21.44 -57.46 49.99
CA ILE A 7 21.73 -56.45 48.95
C ILE A 7 20.43 -56.04 48.28
N LEU A 8 20.02 -54.79 48.53
CA LEU A 8 18.92 -54.15 47.79
C LEU A 8 19.39 -53.71 46.40
N TRP A 9 18.89 -54.38 45.37
CA TRP A 9 19.13 -54.05 43.97
C TRP A 9 18.15 -52.94 43.52
N PHE A 10 18.62 -51.69 43.48
CA PHE A 10 17.83 -50.55 42.98
C PHE A 10 17.89 -50.61 41.45
N GLY A 11 16.80 -51.10 40.85
CA GLY A 11 16.63 -51.09 39.40
C GLY A 11 16.48 -49.69 38.84
N LEU A 12 17.46 -49.23 38.10
CA LEU A 12 17.45 -48.01 37.34
C LEU A 12 16.53 -48.25 36.12
N LEU A 13 15.29 -47.76 36.17
CA LEU A 13 14.41 -47.69 34.97
C LEU A 13 15.00 -46.66 34.02
N PRO A 14 15.23 -47.00 32.73
CA PRO A 14 15.61 -45.97 31.74
C PRO A 14 14.41 -45.05 31.54
N LEU A 15 14.63 -43.75 31.73
CA LEU A 15 13.74 -42.71 31.28
C LEU A 15 13.71 -42.76 29.74
N VAL A 16 12.72 -43.45 29.17
CA VAL A 16 12.43 -43.35 27.73
C VAL A 16 11.92 -41.94 27.52
N GLY A 17 12.81 -41.07 27.02
CA GLY A 17 12.43 -39.77 26.50
C GLY A 17 11.35 -39.98 25.42
N LYS A 18 10.20 -39.40 25.63
CA LYS A 18 9.18 -39.28 24.61
C LYS A 18 9.81 -38.43 23.48
N GLU A 19 10.40 -39.07 22.46
CA GLU A 19 10.63 -38.41 21.17
C GLU A 19 9.25 -37.97 20.70
N GLY A 20 9.02 -36.64 20.76
CA GLY A 20 7.83 -36.05 20.18
C GLY A 20 7.87 -36.39 18.71
N VAL A 21 6.93 -37.21 18.26
CA VAL A 21 6.69 -37.41 16.82
C VAL A 21 6.28 -36.05 16.29
N GLU A 22 7.23 -35.30 15.69
CA GLU A 22 6.90 -34.08 14.95
C GLU A 22 5.87 -34.48 13.89
N ARG A 23 4.65 -33.97 14.04
CA ARG A 23 3.60 -34.22 13.05
C ARG A 23 3.86 -33.35 11.82
N GLU A 24 3.94 -33.99 10.68
CA GLU A 24 4.05 -33.35 9.38
C GLU A 24 2.62 -33.19 8.77
N ILE A 25 2.18 -31.95 8.60
CA ILE A 25 0.91 -31.63 7.94
C ILE A 25 1.24 -31.25 6.51
N TYR A 26 0.79 -32.04 5.56
CA TYR A 26 0.96 -31.76 4.12
C TYR A 26 0.17 -30.53 3.71
N VAL A 27 0.83 -29.63 2.98
CA VAL A 27 0.27 -28.38 2.47
C VAL A 27 0.69 -28.14 1.03
N THR A 28 -0.16 -27.46 0.28
CA THR A 28 0.23 -26.86 -1.01
C THR A 28 0.44 -25.36 -0.81
N PHE A 29 1.33 -24.73 -1.57
CA PHE A 29 1.56 -23.30 -1.46
C PHE A 29 1.67 -22.62 -2.82
N VAL A 30 1.47 -21.32 -2.82
CA VAL A 30 1.77 -20.40 -3.92
C VAL A 30 2.51 -19.19 -3.38
N VAL A 31 3.59 -18.80 -4.07
CA VAL A 31 4.36 -17.62 -3.73
C VAL A 31 3.66 -16.37 -4.31
N ARG A 32 3.49 -15.36 -3.49
CA ARG A 32 2.97 -14.06 -3.90
C ARG A 32 3.83 -12.94 -3.33
N ALA A 33 3.87 -11.81 -3.99
CA ALA A 33 4.39 -10.59 -3.38
C ALA A 33 3.57 -10.23 -2.12
N SER A 34 4.23 -9.63 -1.13
CA SER A 34 3.54 -9.15 0.08
C SER A 34 2.45 -8.13 -0.27
N GLN A 35 2.70 -7.31 -1.28
CA GLN A 35 1.73 -6.36 -1.83
C GLN A 35 1.85 -6.31 -3.36
N THR A 36 0.70 -6.31 -4.04
CA THR A 36 0.56 -6.09 -5.48
C THR A 36 -0.44 -4.97 -5.69
N SER A 37 -0.10 -3.99 -6.52
CA SER A 37 -1.00 -2.90 -6.88
C SER A 37 -1.08 -2.72 -8.39
N THR A 38 -2.29 -2.67 -8.89
CA THR A 38 -2.58 -2.23 -10.25
C THR A 38 -2.73 -0.72 -10.24
N LEU A 39 -1.84 -0.03 -10.93
CA LEU A 39 -1.72 1.42 -10.94
C LEU A 39 -2.49 2.01 -12.11
N SER A 40 -3.25 3.06 -11.83
CA SER A 40 -3.98 3.85 -12.82
C SER A 40 -3.87 5.33 -12.48
N LEU A 41 -4.15 6.21 -13.46
CA LEU A 41 -4.27 7.66 -13.22
C LEU A 41 -5.76 8.04 -13.14
N ALA A 42 -6.09 8.91 -12.19
CA ALA A 42 -7.41 9.50 -12.09
C ALA A 42 -7.67 10.54 -13.20
N SER A 43 -6.63 11.21 -13.68
CA SER A 43 -6.70 12.15 -14.81
C SER A 43 -6.67 11.43 -16.14
N SER A 44 -7.50 11.89 -17.08
CA SER A 44 -7.47 11.45 -18.48
C SER A 44 -6.54 12.34 -19.30
N GLY A 45 -5.90 11.77 -20.31
CA GLY A 45 -5.02 12.52 -21.20
C GLY A 45 -4.20 11.61 -22.11
N ILE A 46 -3.34 12.23 -22.92
CA ILE A 46 -2.42 11.53 -23.81
C ILE A 46 -1.13 11.22 -23.04
N VAL A 47 -0.65 9.99 -23.10
CA VAL A 47 0.64 9.58 -22.53
C VAL A 47 1.78 10.25 -23.31
N GLU A 48 2.57 11.04 -22.61
CA GLU A 48 3.74 11.74 -23.17
C GLU A 48 5.01 10.92 -23.00
N SER A 49 5.19 10.31 -21.83
CA SER A 49 6.41 9.55 -21.49
C SER A 49 6.11 8.41 -20.54
N ILE A 50 6.81 7.30 -20.72
CA ILE A 50 6.86 6.16 -19.81
C ILE A 50 8.33 6.00 -19.41
N PHE A 51 8.59 5.89 -18.12
CA PHE A 51 9.96 5.90 -17.55
C PHE A 51 10.41 4.52 -17.09
N VAL A 52 9.54 3.49 -17.24
CA VAL A 52 9.78 2.14 -16.75
C VAL A 52 9.32 1.10 -17.75
N GLU A 53 9.98 -0.06 -17.69
CA GLU A 53 9.61 -1.27 -18.44
C GLU A 53 9.32 -2.42 -17.48
N VAL A 54 8.73 -3.51 -18.01
CA VAL A 54 8.51 -4.74 -17.23
C VAL A 54 9.84 -5.31 -16.78
N GLY A 55 9.97 -5.59 -15.48
CA GLY A 55 11.19 -6.06 -14.83
C GLY A 55 11.98 -4.96 -14.12
N ASP A 56 11.68 -3.68 -14.35
CA ASP A 56 12.37 -2.58 -13.70
C ASP A 56 12.08 -2.52 -12.19
N LYS A 57 13.13 -2.27 -11.43
CA LYS A 57 13.07 -2.02 -9.98
C LYS A 57 12.88 -0.54 -9.74
N VAL A 58 11.87 -0.19 -8.97
CA VAL A 58 11.54 1.22 -8.65
C VAL A 58 11.51 1.45 -7.14
N ALA A 59 11.87 2.65 -6.73
CA ALA A 59 11.72 3.12 -5.36
C ALA A 59 10.38 3.84 -5.19
N LYS A 60 9.86 3.88 -3.97
CA LYS A 60 8.68 4.68 -3.64
C LYS A 60 8.91 6.15 -4.02
N GLY A 61 7.97 6.71 -4.80
CA GLY A 61 8.02 8.08 -5.30
C GLY A 61 8.71 8.25 -6.65
N ASP A 62 9.24 7.19 -7.24
CA ASP A 62 9.78 7.24 -8.61
C ASP A 62 8.66 7.53 -9.61
N LYS A 63 9.00 8.35 -10.62
CA LYS A 63 8.09 8.68 -11.72
C LYS A 63 8.01 7.51 -12.69
N LEU A 64 6.79 7.01 -12.91
CA LEU A 64 6.55 5.85 -13.77
C LEU A 64 6.03 6.25 -15.14
N LEU A 65 5.12 7.22 -15.20
CA LEU A 65 4.44 7.66 -16.42
C LEU A 65 4.02 9.13 -16.27
N GLN A 66 4.01 9.85 -17.39
CA GLN A 66 3.56 11.24 -17.45
C GLN A 66 2.63 11.47 -18.64
N LEU A 67 1.53 12.16 -18.40
CA LEU A 67 0.64 12.66 -19.44
C LEU A 67 1.16 13.97 -20.02
N LYS A 68 0.63 14.38 -21.18
CA LYS A 68 0.89 15.73 -21.74
C LYS A 68 0.37 16.80 -20.78
N THR A 69 1.26 17.56 -20.20
CA THR A 69 0.95 18.52 -19.12
C THR A 69 0.87 19.98 -19.58
N LYS A 70 1.21 20.27 -20.83
CA LYS A 70 1.31 21.67 -21.34
C LYS A 70 0.02 22.47 -21.12
N GLU A 71 -1.14 21.89 -21.44
CA GLU A 71 -2.42 22.57 -21.27
C GLU A 71 -2.78 22.74 -19.78
N LEU A 72 -2.55 21.72 -18.96
CA LEU A 72 -2.79 21.77 -17.52
C LEU A 72 -1.91 22.83 -16.84
N TYR A 73 -0.65 22.92 -17.25
CA TYR A 73 0.26 23.96 -16.77
C TYR A 73 -0.24 25.36 -17.12
N GLN A 74 -0.71 25.58 -18.36
CA GLN A 74 -1.27 26.87 -18.74
C GLN A 74 -2.53 27.24 -17.95
N LYS A 75 -3.43 26.29 -17.73
CA LYS A 75 -4.63 26.47 -16.88
C LYS A 75 -4.24 26.84 -15.44
N LEU A 76 -3.23 26.17 -14.89
CA LEU A 76 -2.67 26.49 -13.57
C LEU A 76 -2.15 27.93 -13.50
N GLN A 77 -1.38 28.38 -14.51
CA GLN A 77 -0.84 29.75 -14.55
C GLN A 77 -1.96 30.80 -14.62
N ILE A 78 -3.02 30.57 -15.41
CA ILE A 78 -4.20 31.45 -15.48
C ILE A 78 -4.90 31.50 -14.12
N ALA A 79 -5.14 30.36 -13.49
CA ALA A 79 -5.79 30.31 -12.18
C ALA A 79 -4.95 31.00 -11.09
N LYS A 80 -3.61 30.86 -11.14
CA LYS A 80 -2.68 31.54 -10.24
C LYS A 80 -2.77 33.06 -10.40
N ALA A 81 -2.64 33.58 -11.61
CA ALA A 81 -2.72 35.01 -11.90
C ALA A 81 -4.08 35.60 -11.48
N THR A 82 -5.17 34.87 -11.72
CA THR A 82 -6.52 35.27 -11.27
C THR A 82 -6.60 35.34 -9.76
N MET A 83 -6.07 34.35 -9.05
CA MET A 83 -6.04 34.33 -7.58
C MET A 83 -5.24 35.51 -7.03
N GLU A 84 -4.06 35.77 -7.58
CA GLU A 84 -3.19 36.89 -7.14
C GLU A 84 -3.87 38.25 -7.37
N ALA A 85 -4.53 38.45 -8.51
CA ALA A 85 -5.26 39.70 -8.80
C ALA A 85 -6.42 39.92 -7.80
N ILE A 86 -7.20 38.87 -7.51
CA ILE A 86 -8.30 38.92 -6.54
C ILE A 86 -7.75 39.16 -5.12
N GLU A 87 -6.62 38.58 -4.77
CA GLU A 87 -5.96 38.77 -3.48
C GLU A 87 -5.55 40.23 -3.28
N GLN A 88 -4.96 40.88 -4.28
CA GLN A 88 -4.66 42.31 -4.25
C GLN A 88 -5.93 43.18 -4.06
N LYS A 89 -7.00 42.87 -4.79
CA LYS A 89 -8.30 43.53 -4.61
C LYS A 89 -8.81 43.36 -3.19
N TYR A 90 -8.78 42.16 -2.65
CA TYR A 90 -9.23 41.88 -1.29
C TYR A 90 -8.41 42.64 -0.23
N GLN A 91 -7.09 42.69 -0.38
CA GLN A 91 -6.20 43.45 0.51
C GLN A 91 -6.55 44.94 0.50
N PHE A 92 -6.77 45.51 -0.71
CA PHE A 92 -7.19 46.92 -0.82
C PHE A 92 -8.51 47.19 -0.08
N ILE A 93 -9.53 46.34 -0.32
CA ILE A 93 -10.85 46.47 0.32
C ILE A 93 -10.73 46.26 1.84
N THR A 94 -9.89 45.34 2.31
CA THR A 94 -9.62 45.11 3.73
C THR A 94 -9.07 46.37 4.41
N HIS A 95 -8.02 46.95 3.80
CA HIS A 95 -7.45 48.19 4.34
C HIS A 95 -8.43 49.37 4.31
N GLN A 96 -9.30 49.42 3.30
CA GLN A 96 -10.36 50.43 3.23
C GLN A 96 -11.37 50.20 4.38
N TYR A 97 -11.87 48.97 4.57
CA TYR A 97 -12.81 48.64 5.65
C TYR A 97 -12.23 48.96 7.04
N GLU A 98 -10.95 48.59 7.29
CA GLU A 98 -10.27 48.89 8.56
C GLU A 98 -10.15 50.39 8.82
N ARG A 99 -9.83 51.21 7.80
CA ARG A 99 -9.79 52.68 7.94
C ARG A 99 -11.14 53.25 8.32
N TYR A 100 -12.21 52.75 7.70
CA TYR A 100 -13.58 53.21 8.04
C TYR A 100 -14.00 52.79 9.43
N GLN A 101 -13.64 51.61 9.89
CA GLN A 101 -13.91 51.16 11.26
C GLN A 101 -13.19 52.03 12.32
N LYS A 102 -11.97 52.47 12.04
CA LYS A 102 -11.16 53.30 12.96
C LYS A 102 -11.54 54.77 12.91
N SER A 103 -12.20 55.20 11.84
CA SER A 103 -12.64 56.58 11.69
C SER A 103 -13.81 56.88 12.62
N GLN A 104 -13.62 57.82 13.60
CA GLN A 104 -14.69 58.30 14.48
C GLN A 104 -15.63 59.31 13.81
N VAL A 105 -15.44 59.60 12.51
CA VAL A 105 -16.31 60.46 11.73
C VAL A 105 -17.65 59.76 11.54
N ALA A 106 -18.76 60.44 11.80
CA ALA A 106 -20.12 59.93 11.61
C ALA A 106 -20.37 59.61 10.12
N LEU A 107 -20.05 58.38 9.76
CA LEU A 107 -20.39 57.85 8.45
C LEU A 107 -21.87 57.52 8.39
N ASP A 108 -22.48 57.79 7.24
CA ASP A 108 -23.82 57.30 6.96
C ASP A 108 -23.86 55.77 7.04
N LYS A 109 -24.84 55.22 7.78
CA LYS A 109 -25.01 53.79 7.99
C LYS A 109 -25.00 52.98 6.68
N ASN A 110 -25.60 53.53 5.63
CA ASN A 110 -25.66 52.86 4.31
C ASN A 110 -24.26 52.71 3.71
N THR A 111 -23.39 53.69 3.86
CA THR A 111 -22.00 53.63 3.39
C THR A 111 -21.21 52.58 4.16
N LEU A 112 -21.38 52.48 5.46
CA LEU A 112 -20.70 51.45 6.27
C LEU A 112 -21.18 50.03 5.91
N GLU A 113 -22.48 49.82 5.73
CA GLU A 113 -23.04 48.54 5.33
C GLU A 113 -22.59 48.14 3.94
N LYS A 114 -22.49 49.07 3.00
CA LYS A 114 -21.96 48.81 1.64
C LYS A 114 -20.53 48.32 1.70
N ILE A 115 -19.64 49.01 2.41
CA ILE A 115 -18.22 48.64 2.51
C ILE A 115 -18.06 47.33 3.25
N LYS A 116 -18.85 47.08 4.30
CA LYS A 116 -18.87 45.81 5.00
C LYS A 116 -19.28 44.63 4.06
N THR A 117 -20.32 44.85 3.27
CA THR A 117 -20.78 43.88 2.28
C THR A 117 -19.69 43.58 1.23
N GLU A 118 -19.03 44.65 0.73
CA GLU A 118 -17.96 44.53 -0.25
C GLU A 118 -16.76 43.76 0.32
N TYR A 119 -16.39 44.01 1.59
CA TYR A 119 -15.35 43.26 2.29
C TYR A 119 -15.65 41.76 2.35
N TYR A 120 -16.86 41.37 2.79
CA TYR A 120 -17.23 39.96 2.85
C TYR A 120 -17.33 39.31 1.46
N THR A 121 -17.90 40.02 0.50
CA THR A 121 -18.03 39.51 -0.90
C THR A 121 -16.67 39.30 -1.52
N SER A 122 -15.73 40.23 -1.38
CA SER A 122 -14.37 40.09 -1.88
C SER A 122 -13.61 38.95 -1.19
N GLY A 123 -13.86 38.69 0.10
CA GLY A 123 -13.33 37.57 0.84
C GLY A 123 -13.84 36.22 0.27
N PHE A 124 -15.11 36.13 -0.08
CA PHE A 124 -15.67 34.94 -0.74
C PHE A 124 -15.13 34.75 -2.18
N GLU A 125 -14.93 35.85 -2.92
CA GLU A 125 -14.30 35.80 -4.24
C GLU A 125 -12.86 35.25 -4.14
N LEU A 126 -12.07 35.71 -3.17
CA LEU A 126 -10.73 35.21 -2.92
C LEU A 126 -10.73 33.71 -2.54
N LYS A 127 -11.63 33.29 -1.67
CA LYS A 127 -11.77 31.88 -1.30
C LYS A 127 -12.08 31.00 -2.52
N LYS A 128 -12.97 31.45 -3.41
CA LYS A 128 -13.30 30.78 -4.68
C LYS A 128 -12.09 30.70 -5.59
N ALA A 129 -11.33 31.77 -5.75
CA ALA A 129 -10.15 31.82 -6.61
C ALA A 129 -9.03 30.88 -6.10
N ARG A 130 -8.79 30.86 -4.77
CA ARG A 130 -7.83 29.93 -4.13
C ARG A 130 -8.24 28.47 -4.33
N ALA A 131 -9.52 28.15 -4.20
CA ALA A 131 -10.02 26.80 -4.44
C ALA A 131 -9.84 26.37 -5.92
N ASN A 132 -10.07 27.28 -6.88
CA ASN A 132 -9.83 27.00 -8.30
C ASN A 132 -8.34 26.78 -8.58
N TYR A 133 -7.45 27.61 -8.03
CA TYR A 133 -6.00 27.42 -8.15
C TYR A 133 -5.56 26.05 -7.59
N ALA A 134 -6.05 25.70 -6.39
CA ALA A 134 -5.77 24.40 -5.79
C ALA A 134 -6.23 23.23 -6.66
N LEU A 135 -7.44 23.33 -7.25
CA LEU A 135 -7.96 22.33 -8.18
C LEU A 135 -7.06 22.16 -9.42
N GLN A 136 -6.65 23.28 -10.07
CA GLN A 136 -5.77 23.18 -11.25
C GLN A 136 -4.39 22.59 -10.91
N LYS A 137 -3.89 22.88 -9.70
CA LYS A 137 -2.65 22.30 -9.21
C LYS A 137 -2.78 20.79 -9.03
N GLU A 138 -3.84 20.33 -8.38
CA GLU A 138 -4.11 18.91 -8.17
C GLU A 138 -4.26 18.16 -9.50
N LEU A 139 -4.94 18.74 -10.49
CA LEU A 139 -5.07 18.15 -11.83
C LEU A 139 -3.71 18.00 -12.52
N LEU A 140 -2.80 18.96 -12.36
CA LEU A 140 -1.44 18.88 -12.89
C LEU A 140 -0.61 17.82 -12.15
N ASP A 141 -0.69 17.77 -10.82
CA ASP A 141 0.01 16.80 -10.00
C ASP A 141 -0.45 15.37 -10.34
N ASN A 142 -1.77 15.19 -10.54
CA ASN A 142 -2.40 13.92 -10.92
C ASN A 142 -2.15 13.50 -12.38
N ALA A 143 -1.47 14.31 -13.19
CA ALA A 143 -1.05 13.95 -14.55
C ALA A 143 0.26 13.14 -14.58
N THR A 144 0.86 12.85 -13.43
CA THR A 144 2.05 12.01 -13.30
C THR A 144 1.77 10.84 -12.37
N LEU A 145 2.10 9.63 -12.82
CA LEU A 145 2.00 8.43 -12.01
C LEU A 145 3.32 8.19 -11.29
N TYR A 146 3.24 8.04 -9.97
CA TYR A 146 4.39 7.73 -9.12
C TYR A 146 4.22 6.36 -8.47
N ALA A 147 5.35 5.69 -8.16
CA ALA A 147 5.36 4.44 -7.42
C ALA A 147 4.89 4.63 -5.98
N PRO A 148 3.80 3.97 -5.54
CA PRO A 148 3.28 4.10 -4.17
C PRO A 148 4.16 3.41 -3.13
N PHE A 149 4.95 2.43 -3.53
CA PHE A 149 5.93 1.70 -2.72
C PHE A 149 7.08 1.21 -3.61
N SER A 150 8.18 0.78 -3.01
CA SER A 150 9.33 0.20 -3.73
C SER A 150 9.04 -1.23 -4.17
N GLY A 151 9.42 -1.59 -5.40
CA GLY A 151 9.12 -2.91 -5.94
C GLY A 151 9.58 -3.10 -7.38
N VAL A 152 8.96 -4.05 -8.07
CA VAL A 152 9.21 -4.41 -9.47
C VAL A 152 7.95 -4.22 -10.30
N ILE A 153 8.10 -3.65 -11.49
CA ILE A 153 7.02 -3.58 -12.48
C ILE A 153 6.84 -4.95 -13.13
N ILE A 154 5.66 -5.55 -12.96
CA ILE A 154 5.37 -6.90 -13.49
C ILE A 154 4.47 -6.88 -14.73
N ALA A 155 3.76 -5.78 -14.98
CA ALA A 155 2.96 -5.61 -16.20
C ALA A 155 2.91 -4.15 -16.62
N LYS A 156 2.91 -3.93 -17.95
CA LYS A 156 2.73 -2.63 -18.62
C LYS A 156 1.64 -2.79 -19.66
N ASN A 157 0.53 -2.05 -19.51
CA ASN A 157 -0.66 -2.12 -20.37
C ASN A 157 -0.94 -0.76 -21.01
N VAL A 158 0.11 -0.02 -21.36
CA VAL A 158 -0.02 1.33 -21.91
C VAL A 158 1.20 1.66 -22.78
N GLU A 159 0.95 2.42 -23.87
CA GLU A 159 2.01 2.89 -24.77
C GLU A 159 2.02 4.42 -24.89
N ILE A 160 3.17 4.97 -25.30
CA ILE A 160 3.33 6.40 -25.55
C ILE A 160 2.39 6.83 -26.71
N GLY A 161 1.67 7.92 -26.50
CA GLY A 161 0.70 8.45 -27.46
C GLY A 161 -0.74 7.94 -27.25
N GLU A 162 -0.97 6.96 -26.41
CA GLU A 162 -2.32 6.50 -26.07
C GLU A 162 -3.09 7.54 -25.27
N VAL A 163 -4.40 7.54 -25.44
CA VAL A 163 -5.35 8.30 -24.62
C VAL A 163 -5.84 7.40 -23.50
N ILE A 164 -5.57 7.79 -22.27
CA ILE A 164 -5.97 7.02 -21.08
C ILE A 164 -7.08 7.72 -20.30
N GLY A 165 -7.85 6.93 -19.54
CA GLY A 165 -8.97 7.42 -18.72
C GLY A 165 -9.40 6.41 -17.67
N GLY A 166 -8.58 6.22 -16.61
CA GLY A 166 -8.92 5.36 -15.48
C GLY A 166 -8.67 3.86 -15.67
N SER A 167 -8.18 3.42 -16.84
CA SER A 167 -7.81 2.02 -17.07
C SER A 167 -6.52 1.63 -16.33
N PRO A 168 -6.32 0.32 -16.03
CA PRO A 168 -5.06 -0.20 -15.49
C PRO A 168 -3.89 0.06 -16.44
N LEU A 169 -2.83 0.69 -15.95
CA LEU A 169 -1.65 1.08 -16.73
C LEU A 169 -0.45 0.20 -16.44
N LEU A 170 -0.10 0.06 -15.17
CA LEU A 170 1.04 -0.69 -14.69
C LEU A 170 0.64 -1.59 -13.53
N THR A 171 1.36 -2.70 -13.32
CA THR A 171 1.24 -3.50 -12.11
C THR A 171 2.58 -3.52 -11.39
N LEU A 172 2.58 -3.16 -10.11
CA LEU A 172 3.74 -3.08 -9.24
C LEU A 172 3.63 -4.11 -8.13
N GLU A 173 4.67 -4.89 -7.90
CA GLU A 173 4.82 -5.83 -6.78
C GLU A 173 5.97 -5.44 -5.87
N THR A 174 5.81 -5.63 -4.55
CA THR A 174 6.91 -5.48 -3.59
C THR A 174 7.99 -6.54 -3.79
N PHE A 175 9.23 -6.25 -3.36
CA PHE A 175 10.30 -7.23 -3.32
C PHE A 175 10.02 -8.35 -2.31
N GLU A 176 9.43 -7.99 -1.18
CA GLU A 176 9.03 -8.95 -0.16
C GLU A 176 7.98 -9.91 -0.68
N LYS A 177 8.19 -11.20 -0.41
CA LYS A 177 7.31 -12.27 -0.84
C LYS A 177 6.83 -13.10 0.32
N LYS A 178 5.72 -13.77 0.11
CA LYS A 178 5.09 -14.67 1.06
C LYS A 178 4.62 -15.94 0.38
N ALA A 179 4.69 -17.04 1.07
CA ALA A 179 4.02 -18.26 0.70
C ALA A 179 2.60 -18.23 1.27
N ILE A 180 1.60 -18.40 0.42
CA ILE A 180 0.21 -18.66 0.82
C ILE A 180 0.04 -20.16 0.82
N LEU A 181 -0.19 -20.73 2.00
CA LEU A 181 -0.32 -22.16 2.22
C LEU A 181 -1.80 -22.55 2.27
N GLU A 182 -2.14 -23.68 1.68
CA GLU A 182 -3.45 -24.30 1.79
C GLU A 182 -3.32 -25.70 2.37
N PHE A 183 -4.05 -26.00 3.44
CA PHE A 183 -4.06 -27.28 4.14
C PHE A 183 -5.48 -27.73 4.48
N ASP A 184 -5.61 -29.03 4.78
CA ASP A 184 -6.93 -29.59 5.12
C ASP A 184 -7.48 -28.96 6.41
N SER A 185 -8.74 -28.52 6.37
CA SER A 185 -9.41 -27.84 7.48
C SER A 185 -9.49 -28.65 8.77
N ARG A 186 -9.29 -29.96 8.72
CA ARG A 186 -9.22 -30.82 9.91
C ARG A 186 -8.10 -30.40 10.87
N TYR A 187 -7.01 -29.85 10.32
CA TYR A 187 -5.83 -29.41 11.07
C TYR A 187 -5.90 -27.94 11.50
N PHE A 188 -7.04 -27.26 11.27
CA PHE A 188 -7.18 -25.83 11.54
C PHE A 188 -6.91 -25.45 13.00
N GLN A 189 -7.25 -26.31 13.97
CA GLN A 189 -7.00 -26.05 15.39
C GLN A 189 -5.57 -26.44 15.84
N GLU A 190 -4.90 -27.26 15.09
CA GLU A 190 -3.56 -27.76 15.37
C GLU A 190 -2.50 -26.75 14.88
N VAL A 191 -2.67 -26.24 13.65
CA VAL A 191 -1.75 -25.25 13.04
C VAL A 191 -1.81 -23.90 13.75
N LYS A 192 -0.65 -23.38 14.15
CA LYS A 192 -0.50 -22.13 14.90
C LYS A 192 0.48 -21.16 14.23
N VAL A 193 0.32 -19.89 14.52
CA VAL A 193 1.34 -18.89 14.21
C VAL A 193 2.60 -19.23 14.98
N GLY A 194 3.73 -19.27 14.28
CA GLY A 194 5.02 -19.69 14.81
C GLY A 194 5.45 -21.10 14.38
N ASP A 195 4.54 -21.91 13.85
CA ASP A 195 4.88 -23.23 13.31
C ASP A 195 5.83 -23.08 12.11
N ARG A 196 6.67 -24.12 11.91
CA ARG A 196 7.66 -24.15 10.84
C ARG A 196 7.06 -24.77 9.58
N PHE A 197 7.28 -24.11 8.46
CA PHE A 197 6.91 -24.61 7.15
C PHE A 197 8.15 -24.93 6.32
N ILE A 198 8.28 -26.17 5.88
CA ILE A 198 9.35 -26.62 4.99
C ILE A 198 8.81 -26.70 3.56
N ILE A 199 9.36 -25.87 2.68
CA ILE A 199 9.04 -25.86 1.25
C ILE A 199 9.64 -27.10 0.57
N SER A 200 8.87 -27.76 -0.28
CA SER A 200 9.36 -28.71 -1.27
C SER A 200 9.19 -28.10 -2.67
N LEU A 201 10.28 -27.94 -3.39
CA LEU A 201 10.29 -27.50 -4.78
C LEU A 201 10.84 -28.65 -5.65
N ASN A 202 10.09 -29.06 -6.66
CA ASN A 202 10.45 -30.19 -7.55
C ASN A 202 10.75 -31.50 -6.80
N GLY A 203 10.12 -31.72 -5.65
CA GLY A 203 10.33 -32.91 -4.80
C GLY A 203 11.53 -32.85 -3.85
N GLU A 204 12.30 -31.75 -3.87
CA GLU A 204 13.40 -31.53 -2.95
C GLU A 204 12.99 -30.59 -1.81
N LYS A 205 13.16 -31.03 -0.56
CA LYS A 205 12.93 -30.19 0.64
C LYS A 205 13.99 -29.08 0.67
N GLN A 206 13.56 -27.82 0.68
CA GLN A 206 14.44 -26.69 0.85
C GLN A 206 14.87 -26.58 2.33
N GLY A 207 16.16 -26.41 2.55
CA GLY A 207 16.77 -26.56 3.88
C GLY A 207 16.43 -25.48 4.93
N VAL A 208 15.79 -24.36 4.54
CA VAL A 208 15.46 -23.28 5.48
C VAL A 208 13.97 -23.28 5.75
N PRO A 209 13.52 -23.62 6.98
CA PRO A 209 12.11 -23.56 7.33
C PRO A 209 11.64 -22.11 7.39
N LEU A 210 10.50 -21.83 6.79
CA LEU A 210 9.79 -20.58 6.97
C LEU A 210 8.91 -20.66 8.21
N VAL A 211 8.61 -19.51 8.80
CA VAL A 211 7.76 -19.43 10.00
C VAL A 211 6.39 -18.90 9.60
N LEU A 212 5.31 -19.57 10.02
CA LEU A 212 3.95 -19.10 9.84
C LEU A 212 3.73 -17.81 10.62
N ASN A 213 3.40 -16.74 9.93
CA ASN A 213 3.15 -15.44 10.54
C ASN A 213 1.66 -15.09 10.63
N LYS A 214 0.81 -15.82 9.90
CA LYS A 214 -0.64 -15.59 9.90
C LYS A 214 -1.42 -16.84 9.53
N ILE A 215 -2.59 -17.02 10.18
CA ILE A 215 -3.59 -18.02 9.81
C ILE A 215 -4.87 -17.25 9.45
N TYR A 216 -5.47 -17.59 8.32
CA TYR A 216 -6.71 -16.97 7.89
C TYR A 216 -7.88 -17.54 8.71
N PRO A 217 -8.79 -16.68 9.22
CA PRO A 217 -9.86 -17.11 10.12
C PRO A 217 -10.99 -17.85 9.40
N SER A 218 -10.94 -17.94 8.06
CA SER A 218 -11.99 -18.55 7.24
C SER A 218 -11.48 -19.77 6.49
N ILE A 219 -12.35 -20.78 6.40
CA ILE A 219 -12.15 -21.98 5.60
C ILE A 219 -12.85 -21.80 4.27
N ASN A 220 -12.18 -22.11 3.17
CA ASN A 220 -12.78 -22.08 1.84
C ASN A 220 -13.86 -23.17 1.74
N SER A 221 -15.13 -22.76 1.60
CA SER A 221 -16.27 -23.69 1.58
C SER A 221 -16.27 -24.64 0.37
N LYS A 222 -15.66 -24.25 -0.74
CA LYS A 222 -15.58 -25.07 -1.97
C LYS A 222 -14.47 -26.11 -1.88
N THR A 223 -13.27 -25.69 -1.44
CA THR A 223 -12.09 -26.59 -1.39
C THR A 223 -11.94 -27.31 -0.07
N LYS A 224 -12.69 -26.89 0.99
CA LYS A 224 -12.55 -27.39 2.38
C LYS A 224 -11.15 -27.22 2.94
N LYS A 225 -10.39 -26.25 2.43
CA LYS A 225 -9.04 -25.95 2.87
C LYS A 225 -9.00 -24.70 3.75
N ALA A 226 -8.16 -24.72 4.75
CA ALA A 226 -7.73 -23.59 5.54
C ALA A 226 -6.48 -22.96 4.89
N MET A 227 -6.22 -21.70 5.20
CA MET A 227 -5.07 -20.97 4.65
C MET A 227 -4.21 -20.38 5.75
N ALA A 228 -2.89 -20.34 5.48
CA ALA A 228 -1.90 -19.64 6.30
C ALA A 228 -0.93 -18.86 5.42
N GLU A 229 -0.17 -17.96 6.01
CA GLU A 229 0.92 -17.23 5.37
C GLU A 229 2.24 -17.51 6.08
N ALA A 230 3.32 -17.62 5.30
CA ALA A 230 4.69 -17.57 5.78
C ALA A 230 5.48 -16.54 4.97
N LEU A 231 6.24 -15.67 5.63
CA LEU A 231 7.13 -14.74 4.95
C LEU A 231 8.31 -15.50 4.35
N ILE A 232 8.64 -15.16 3.12
CA ILE A 232 9.82 -15.71 2.43
C ILE A 232 10.98 -14.75 2.69
N VAL A 233 11.96 -15.23 3.44
CA VAL A 233 13.19 -14.52 3.76
C VAL A 233 14.35 -15.28 3.15
N ASP A 234 15.29 -14.59 2.52
CA ASP A 234 16.53 -15.14 1.94
C ASP A 234 16.35 -16.20 0.86
N LEU A 235 15.17 -16.26 0.21
CA LEU A 235 14.91 -17.13 -0.93
C LEU A 235 14.45 -16.30 -2.14
N GLU A 236 15.21 -16.34 -3.22
CA GLU A 236 14.82 -15.71 -4.50
C GLU A 236 13.88 -16.62 -5.30
N ILE A 237 12.61 -16.60 -4.93
CA ILE A 237 11.56 -17.37 -5.62
C ILE A 237 10.64 -16.39 -6.36
N PRO A 238 10.39 -16.55 -7.66
CA PRO A 238 9.47 -15.71 -8.41
C PRO A 238 8.02 -15.77 -7.85
N SER A 239 7.29 -14.65 -7.91
CA SER A 239 5.84 -14.65 -7.68
C SER A 239 5.16 -15.60 -8.68
N GLY A 240 4.13 -16.33 -8.22
CA GLY A 240 3.44 -17.34 -9.02
C GLY A 240 4.05 -18.73 -8.91
N THR A 241 5.24 -18.90 -8.32
CA THR A 241 5.78 -20.23 -8.03
C THR A 241 4.84 -20.97 -7.09
N PHE A 242 4.57 -22.22 -7.38
CA PHE A 242 3.75 -23.11 -6.57
C PHE A 242 4.47 -24.43 -6.29
N GLY A 243 4.05 -25.08 -5.25
CA GLY A 243 4.63 -26.36 -4.82
C GLY A 243 3.88 -26.92 -3.63
N ASP A 244 4.52 -27.86 -2.98
CA ASP A 244 4.04 -28.50 -1.76
C ASP A 244 5.07 -28.39 -0.64
N GLY A 245 4.68 -28.83 0.54
CA GLY A 245 5.55 -28.81 1.71
C GLY A 245 4.84 -29.35 2.94
N TYR A 246 5.48 -29.16 4.07
CA TYR A 246 5.00 -29.69 5.34
C TYR A 246 5.07 -28.62 6.43
N ILE A 247 3.96 -28.46 7.18
CA ILE A 247 3.98 -27.73 8.43
C ILE A 247 4.40 -28.70 9.54
N MET A 248 5.34 -28.29 10.34
CA MET A 248 5.88 -29.03 11.47
C MET A 248 5.47 -28.34 12.77
N GLU A 249 4.83 -29.07 13.68
CA GLU A 249 4.49 -28.62 15.02
C GLU A 249 5.71 -28.56 15.93
#